data_6e558da9282b693ea7ca9f74058029b8
#
_entry.id   6e558da9282b693ea7ca9f74058029b8
#
_cell.length_a   1.000
_cell.length_b   1.000
_cell.length_c   1.000
_cell.angle_alpha   90.00
_cell.angle_beta   90.00
_cell.angle_gamma   90.00
#
_symmetry.space_group_name_H-M   'P 1'
#
loop_
_entity.id
_entity.type
_entity.pdbx_description
1 polymer ?
#
loop_
_entity_poly.entity_id
_entity_poly.type
_entity_poly.pdbx_seq_one_letter_code
_entity_poly.pdbx_strand_id
1 'polypeptide(L)'
;MFAVRMPHLRARVFVHAEIQGYPRVYARQMYNNAAIVKGHHQANTMINSCTLCGQCEVLCPEGFSMADLCLSFREDMVRRGMMPPSAHEFALEDMAAANGPECALSFAGSGADGKAAERCGQVFFPGCQLAGARGEQVLAVYETLRKDLGSVGLLLQCCGVPAQWAGEEKLFAETVEALKSTWESLGRPRVIAACASCCKTLREALPEVSVVSLWEVLDTECPSLSFREEPVAAASPR
;
A
#
# COMPACT_ATOMS: atom_id res chain seq x y z
N MET A 1 22.75 2.37 -30.74
CA MET A 1 21.97 2.20 -29.49
C MET A 1 21.51 3.58 -29.02
N PHE A 2 20.31 3.97 -29.41
CA PHE A 2 19.81 5.34 -29.23
C PHE A 2 19.48 5.57 -27.74
N ALA A 3 20.14 6.57 -27.15
CA ALA A 3 19.79 7.05 -25.82
C ALA A 3 18.49 7.87 -25.94
N VAL A 4 17.36 7.24 -25.66
CA VAL A 4 16.07 7.96 -25.60
C VAL A 4 16.17 8.96 -24.43
N ARG A 5 16.31 10.23 -24.75
CA ARG A 5 16.21 11.34 -23.79
C ARG A 5 14.73 11.49 -23.43
N MET A 6 14.36 11.15 -22.22
CA MET A 6 13.01 11.34 -21.71
C MET A 6 12.98 12.50 -20.71
N PRO A 7 12.90 13.75 -21.16
CA PRO A 7 12.94 14.93 -20.25
C PRO A 7 11.77 14.96 -19.27
N HIS A 8 10.60 14.40 -19.63
CA HIS A 8 9.44 14.30 -18.76
C HIS A 8 9.58 13.27 -17.63
N LEU A 9 10.35 12.19 -17.84
CA LEU A 9 10.70 11.25 -16.76
C LEU A 9 11.59 11.92 -15.71
N ARG A 10 12.53 12.76 -16.16
CA ARG A 10 13.40 13.51 -15.26
C ARG A 10 12.59 14.45 -14.35
N ALA A 11 11.58 15.14 -14.90
CA ALA A 11 10.81 16.12 -14.15
C ALA A 11 9.86 15.47 -13.12
N ARG A 12 9.30 14.29 -13.40
CA ARG A 12 8.26 13.69 -12.55
C ARG A 12 8.76 12.66 -11.55
N VAL A 13 9.76 11.85 -11.90
CA VAL A 13 10.24 10.76 -11.03
C VAL A 13 11.31 11.24 -10.06
N PHE A 14 12.15 12.20 -10.45
CA PHE A 14 13.33 12.58 -9.67
C PHE A 14 13.19 13.88 -8.86
N VAL A 15 12.17 14.70 -9.11
CA VAL A 15 11.95 15.95 -8.37
C VAL A 15 11.65 15.68 -6.89
N HIS A 16 10.88 14.65 -6.58
CA HIS A 16 10.52 14.31 -5.20
C HIS A 16 11.65 13.64 -4.40
N ALA A 17 12.63 13.06 -5.07
CA ALA A 17 13.72 12.33 -4.43
C ALA A 17 15.06 13.07 -4.48
N GLU A 18 15.06 14.32 -4.94
CA GLU A 18 16.29 15.14 -5.16
C GLU A 18 17.34 14.44 -6.04
N ILE A 19 16.93 13.49 -6.85
CA ILE A 19 17.80 12.67 -7.66
C ILE A 19 17.96 13.31 -9.05
N GLN A 20 19.20 13.54 -9.48
CA GLN A 20 19.50 14.11 -10.81
C GLN A 20 19.97 13.02 -11.77
N GLY A 21 19.31 12.88 -12.93
CA GLY A 21 19.74 11.97 -13.97
C GLY A 21 18.61 11.22 -14.66
N TYR A 22 18.95 10.20 -15.41
CA TYR A 22 18.00 9.32 -16.10
C TYR A 22 17.95 7.95 -15.44
N PRO A 23 16.81 7.24 -15.41
CA PRO A 23 16.67 5.92 -14.78
C PRO A 23 17.77 4.93 -15.18
N ARG A 24 18.14 4.89 -16.45
CA ARG A 24 19.22 4.02 -16.94
C ARG A 24 20.59 4.33 -16.34
N VAL A 25 20.89 5.61 -16.11
CA VAL A 25 22.16 6.02 -15.49
C VAL A 25 22.17 5.56 -14.04
N TYR A 26 21.04 5.73 -13.34
CA TYR A 26 20.86 5.26 -11.98
C TYR A 26 20.95 3.76 -11.84
N ALA A 27 20.25 3.00 -12.67
CA ALA A 27 20.32 1.55 -12.66
C ALA A 27 21.76 1.06 -12.82
N ARG A 28 22.53 1.67 -13.73
CA ARG A 28 23.96 1.34 -13.91
C ARG A 28 24.81 1.76 -12.72
N GLN A 29 24.55 2.92 -12.12
CA GLN A 29 25.27 3.36 -10.92
C GLN A 29 24.96 2.48 -9.72
N MET A 30 23.69 2.10 -9.52
CA MET A 30 23.29 1.18 -8.46
C MET A 30 23.99 -0.17 -8.62
N TYR A 31 23.98 -0.74 -9.82
CA TYR A 31 24.68 -1.99 -10.12
C TYR A 31 26.19 -1.87 -9.84
N ASN A 32 26.84 -0.82 -10.34
CA ASN A 32 28.26 -0.62 -10.13
C ASN A 32 28.58 -0.46 -8.62
N ASN A 33 27.78 0.29 -7.89
CA ASN A 33 27.99 0.49 -6.46
C ASN A 33 27.76 -0.80 -5.66
N ALA A 34 26.73 -1.56 -6.01
CA ALA A 34 26.41 -2.82 -5.34
C ALA A 34 27.39 -3.96 -5.69
N ALA A 35 27.79 -4.05 -6.96
CA ALA A 35 28.60 -5.17 -7.47
C ALA A 35 30.13 -4.92 -7.41
N ILE A 36 30.59 -3.69 -7.62
CA ILE A 36 32.00 -3.39 -7.87
C ILE A 36 32.63 -2.55 -6.76
N VAL A 37 31.87 -1.59 -6.21
CA VAL A 37 32.38 -0.62 -5.22
C VAL A 37 31.83 -0.97 -3.84
N LYS A 38 32.71 -1.03 -2.85
CA LYS A 38 32.33 -1.25 -1.44
C LYS A 38 31.59 -0.06 -0.80
N GLY A 39 31.06 0.87 -1.60
CA GLY A 39 30.40 2.10 -1.17
C GLY A 39 28.91 1.95 -0.96
N HIS A 40 28.51 1.25 0.09
CA HIS A 40 27.10 0.94 0.37
C HIS A 40 26.20 2.15 0.62
N HIS A 41 26.72 3.25 1.16
CA HIS A 41 25.93 4.42 1.48
C HIS A 41 25.24 5.05 0.26
N GLN A 42 25.94 5.22 -0.84
CA GLN A 42 25.40 5.88 -2.03
C GLN A 42 24.40 4.99 -2.76
N ALA A 43 24.65 3.68 -2.86
CA ALA A 43 23.69 2.72 -3.39
C ALA A 43 22.41 2.68 -2.54
N ASN A 44 22.54 2.63 -1.22
CA ASN A 44 21.40 2.63 -0.30
C ASN A 44 20.54 3.89 -0.43
N THR A 45 21.15 5.07 -0.58
CA THR A 45 20.38 6.30 -0.83
C THR A 45 19.59 6.22 -2.13
N MET A 46 20.21 5.75 -3.21
CA MET A 46 19.54 5.63 -4.52
C MET A 46 18.36 4.67 -4.48
N ILE A 47 18.57 3.45 -3.97
CA ILE A 47 17.52 2.42 -3.94
C ILE A 47 16.39 2.78 -2.99
N ASN A 48 16.68 3.44 -1.88
CA ASN A 48 15.69 3.85 -0.89
C ASN A 48 14.96 5.15 -1.23
N SER A 49 15.46 5.93 -2.19
CA SER A 49 14.77 7.13 -2.70
C SER A 49 13.66 6.79 -3.71
N CYS A 50 13.60 5.58 -4.23
CA CYS A 50 12.50 5.17 -5.10
C CYS A 50 11.24 4.89 -4.29
N THR A 51 10.11 5.49 -4.68
CA THR A 51 8.80 5.28 -4.03
C THR A 51 8.08 4.03 -4.53
N LEU A 52 8.67 3.25 -5.41
CA LEU A 52 8.10 2.04 -6.04
C LEU A 52 6.74 2.29 -6.74
N CYS A 53 6.48 3.51 -7.22
CA CYS A 53 5.20 3.88 -7.83
C CYS A 53 4.95 3.31 -9.24
N GLY A 54 5.96 2.72 -9.89
CA GLY A 54 5.83 2.13 -11.23
C GLY A 54 5.70 3.12 -12.39
N GLN A 55 5.58 4.43 -12.15
CA GLN A 55 5.33 5.43 -13.20
C GLN A 55 6.39 5.44 -14.32
N CYS A 56 7.65 5.18 -13.96
CA CYS A 56 8.73 5.14 -14.95
C CYS A 56 8.60 3.95 -15.93
N GLU A 57 8.04 2.83 -15.50
CA GLU A 57 7.74 1.68 -16.35
C GLU A 57 6.65 2.00 -17.37
N VAL A 58 5.53 2.58 -16.91
CA VAL A 58 4.41 2.98 -17.79
C VAL A 58 4.84 3.96 -18.87
N LEU A 59 5.82 4.83 -18.58
CA LEU A 59 6.33 5.82 -19.49
C LEU A 59 7.54 5.33 -20.32
N CYS A 60 8.08 4.16 -19.99
CA CYS A 60 9.24 3.62 -20.68
C CYS A 60 8.82 2.83 -21.92
N PRO A 61 9.30 3.20 -23.15
CA PRO A 61 8.97 2.45 -24.36
C PRO A 61 9.50 1.01 -24.34
N GLU A 62 10.48 0.72 -23.49
CA GLU A 62 11.06 -0.62 -23.30
C GLU A 62 10.43 -1.38 -22.12
N GLY A 63 9.42 -0.82 -21.46
CA GLY A 63 8.76 -1.44 -20.29
C GLY A 63 9.69 -1.69 -19.10
N PHE A 64 10.74 -0.87 -18.92
CA PHE A 64 11.72 -1.09 -17.87
C PHE A 64 11.19 -0.60 -16.51
N SER A 65 11.05 -1.53 -15.56
CA SER A 65 10.61 -1.24 -14.19
C SER A 65 11.78 -0.83 -13.28
N MET A 66 11.84 0.45 -12.94
CA MET A 66 12.75 0.93 -11.88
C MET A 66 12.28 0.50 -10.49
N ALA A 67 10.97 0.30 -10.32
CA ALA A 67 10.41 -0.14 -9.04
C ALA A 67 10.92 -1.54 -8.69
N ASP A 68 10.81 -2.48 -9.62
CA ASP A 68 11.27 -3.86 -9.42
C ASP A 68 12.78 -3.92 -9.21
N LEU A 69 13.54 -3.13 -9.96
CA LEU A 69 14.98 -3.05 -9.78
C LEU A 69 15.34 -2.56 -8.37
N CYS A 70 14.71 -1.46 -7.91
CA CYS A 70 14.97 -0.92 -6.57
C CYS A 70 14.54 -1.89 -5.48
N LEU A 71 13.40 -2.57 -5.65
CA LEU A 71 12.93 -3.57 -4.70
C LEU A 71 13.91 -4.74 -4.59
N SER A 72 14.33 -5.32 -5.71
CA SER A 72 15.31 -6.42 -5.72
C SER A 72 16.63 -6.04 -5.07
N PHE A 73 17.08 -4.79 -5.23
CA PHE A 73 18.26 -4.30 -4.51
C PHE A 73 18.03 -4.16 -3.01
N ARG A 74 16.83 -3.71 -2.57
CA ARG A 74 16.48 -3.66 -1.14
C ARG A 74 16.49 -5.05 -0.52
N GLU A 75 15.88 -6.02 -1.16
CA GLU A 75 15.85 -7.42 -0.76
C GLU A 75 17.28 -7.99 -0.63
N ASP A 76 18.14 -7.73 -1.61
CA ASP A 76 19.55 -8.14 -1.55
C ASP A 76 20.29 -7.46 -0.40
N MET A 77 20.08 -6.18 -0.15
CA MET A 77 20.69 -5.45 0.95
C MET A 77 20.24 -5.96 2.31
N VAL A 78 18.95 -6.25 2.47
CA VAL A 78 18.41 -6.86 3.70
C VAL A 78 19.01 -8.24 3.91
N ARG A 79 19.00 -9.10 2.90
CA ARG A 79 19.57 -10.46 2.95
C ARG A 79 21.05 -10.47 3.32
N ARG A 80 21.80 -9.46 2.92
CA ARG A 80 23.23 -9.29 3.21
C ARG A 80 23.52 -8.53 4.50
N GLY A 81 22.49 -8.08 5.24
CA GLY A 81 22.64 -7.27 6.45
C GLY A 81 23.23 -5.88 6.18
N MET A 82 23.02 -5.32 4.98
CA MET A 82 23.59 -4.05 4.55
C MET A 82 22.57 -2.91 4.46
N MET A 83 21.29 -3.19 4.68
CA MET A 83 20.26 -2.17 4.73
C MET A 83 20.43 -1.32 5.98
N PRO A 84 20.53 0.03 5.88
CA PRO A 84 20.59 0.88 7.06
C PRO A 84 19.28 0.76 7.85
N PRO A 85 19.29 0.52 9.16
CA PRO A 85 18.07 0.42 9.96
C PRO A 85 17.16 1.64 9.79
N SER A 86 17.71 2.85 9.80
CA SER A 86 16.98 4.11 9.66
C SER A 86 16.25 4.29 8.31
N ALA A 87 16.54 3.49 7.30
CA ALA A 87 15.93 3.67 5.98
C ALA A 87 14.41 3.43 5.99
N HIS A 88 13.96 2.43 6.76
CA HIS A 88 12.55 2.00 6.81
C HIS A 88 12.04 1.77 8.25
N GLU A 89 12.85 2.04 9.26
CA GLU A 89 12.59 1.75 10.67
C GLU A 89 11.21 2.26 11.12
N PHE A 90 10.92 3.55 10.89
CA PHE A 90 9.65 4.15 11.25
C PHE A 90 8.44 3.41 10.67
N ALA A 91 8.49 3.04 9.39
CA ALA A 91 7.38 2.36 8.72
C ALA A 91 7.21 0.91 9.20
N LEU A 92 8.30 0.25 9.57
CA LEU A 92 8.28 -1.11 10.11
C LEU A 92 7.77 -1.11 11.56
N GLU A 93 8.16 -0.14 12.38
CA GLU A 93 7.64 0.04 13.73
C GLU A 93 6.14 0.33 13.72
N ASP A 94 5.69 1.23 12.86
CA ASP A 94 4.27 1.56 12.67
C ASP A 94 3.46 0.33 12.23
N MET A 95 4.03 -0.49 11.33
CA MET A 95 3.43 -1.75 10.90
C MET A 95 3.34 -2.75 12.07
N ALA A 96 4.39 -2.87 12.85
CA ALA A 96 4.43 -3.78 14.00
C ALA A 96 3.40 -3.35 15.06
N ALA A 97 3.30 -2.06 15.36
CA ALA A 97 2.30 -1.51 16.27
C ALA A 97 0.87 -1.77 15.76
N ALA A 98 0.60 -1.53 14.47
CA ALA A 98 -0.72 -1.75 13.87
C ALA A 98 -1.15 -3.23 13.85
N ASN A 99 -0.21 -4.16 13.88
CA ASN A 99 -0.46 -5.60 13.98
C ASN A 99 -0.35 -6.14 15.42
N GLY A 100 -0.02 -5.27 16.37
CA GLY A 100 0.08 -5.62 17.79
C GLY A 100 -1.29 -5.76 18.46
N PRO A 101 -1.34 -6.38 19.65
CA PRO A 101 -2.59 -6.70 20.35
C PRO A 101 -3.39 -5.47 20.79
N GLU A 102 -2.77 -4.30 20.87
CA GLU A 102 -3.44 -3.05 21.26
C GLU A 102 -4.15 -2.36 20.10
N CYS A 103 -3.73 -2.61 18.86
CA CYS A 103 -4.23 -1.93 17.67
C CYS A 103 -4.96 -2.87 16.71
N ALA A 104 -4.57 -4.15 16.65
CA ALA A 104 -5.20 -5.12 15.78
C ALA A 104 -6.60 -5.50 16.29
N LEU A 105 -7.58 -5.45 15.38
CA LEU A 105 -8.96 -5.81 15.67
C LEU A 105 -9.54 -6.62 14.52
N SER A 106 -10.17 -7.75 14.84
CA SER A 106 -11.02 -8.48 13.92
C SER A 106 -12.44 -8.61 14.52
N PHE A 107 -13.42 -8.02 13.85
CA PHE A 107 -14.80 -8.02 14.31
C PHE A 107 -15.73 -8.33 13.12
N ALA A 108 -16.49 -9.41 13.23
CA ALA A 108 -17.37 -9.85 12.15
C ALA A 108 -18.71 -9.07 12.08
N GLY A 109 -18.91 -8.09 12.95
CA GLY A 109 -20.17 -7.34 13.03
C GLY A 109 -21.13 -7.93 14.06
N SER A 110 -22.36 -7.41 14.07
CA SER A 110 -23.45 -7.91 14.91
C SER A 110 -24.49 -8.62 14.06
N GLY A 111 -24.95 -9.77 14.50
CA GLY A 111 -26.07 -10.46 13.89
C GLY A 111 -27.41 -9.70 14.08
N ALA A 112 -28.47 -10.18 13.45
CA ALA A 112 -29.82 -9.60 13.54
C ALA A 112 -30.39 -9.59 14.99
N ASP A 113 -29.87 -10.47 15.84
CA ASP A 113 -30.21 -10.58 17.28
C ASP A 113 -29.36 -9.66 18.18
N GLY A 114 -28.51 -8.82 17.60
CA GLY A 114 -27.61 -7.90 18.33
C GLY A 114 -26.39 -8.58 18.96
N LYS A 115 -26.21 -9.91 18.82
CA LYS A 115 -25.02 -10.59 19.28
C LYS A 115 -23.87 -10.47 18.28
N ALA A 116 -22.64 -10.54 18.78
CA ALA A 116 -21.47 -10.58 17.92
C ALA A 116 -21.55 -11.78 16.98
N ALA A 117 -21.40 -11.51 15.68
CA ALA A 117 -21.34 -12.57 14.67
C ALA A 117 -19.95 -13.22 14.69
N GLU A 118 -19.89 -14.51 14.39
CA GLU A 118 -18.61 -15.22 14.23
C GLU A 118 -18.03 -15.02 12.82
N ARG A 119 -18.88 -14.74 11.83
CA ARG A 119 -18.53 -14.63 10.42
C ARG A 119 -19.29 -13.47 9.77
N CYS A 120 -18.71 -12.89 8.74
CA CYS A 120 -19.34 -11.85 7.94
C CYS A 120 -19.17 -12.12 6.44
N GLY A 121 -20.09 -11.59 5.63
CA GLY A 121 -19.98 -11.65 4.17
C GLY A 121 -19.06 -10.59 3.58
N GLN A 122 -18.92 -9.48 4.28
CA GLN A 122 -18.08 -8.35 3.90
C GLN A 122 -17.34 -7.82 5.11
N VAL A 123 -16.09 -7.34 4.92
CA VAL A 123 -15.28 -6.72 5.97
C VAL A 123 -14.68 -5.42 5.48
N PHE A 124 -14.78 -4.36 6.28
CA PHE A 124 -14.12 -3.10 6.02
C PHE A 124 -12.68 -3.14 6.53
N PHE A 125 -11.74 -2.87 5.64
CA PHE A 125 -10.31 -2.80 5.87
C PHE A 125 -9.79 -1.39 5.56
N PRO A 126 -9.77 -0.46 6.54
CA PRO A 126 -9.34 0.92 6.32
C PRO A 126 -7.85 1.04 6.02
N GLY A 127 -7.04 0.08 6.49
CA GLY A 127 -5.59 0.14 6.51
C GLY A 127 -5.05 0.88 7.74
N CYS A 128 -3.80 0.57 8.12
CA CYS A 128 -3.19 1.02 9.36
C CYS A 128 -3.09 2.54 9.48
N GLN A 129 -2.63 3.22 8.43
CA GLN A 129 -2.43 4.68 8.45
C GLN A 129 -3.73 5.46 8.62
N LEU A 130 -4.79 5.05 7.92
CA LEU A 130 -6.08 5.70 8.03
C LEU A 130 -6.71 5.44 9.41
N ALA A 131 -6.63 4.21 9.90
CA ALA A 131 -7.14 3.85 11.22
C ALA A 131 -6.43 4.62 12.34
N GLY A 132 -5.11 4.75 12.29
CA GLY A 132 -4.33 5.47 13.29
C GLY A 132 -4.50 6.99 13.24
N ALA A 133 -4.55 7.58 12.04
CA ALA A 133 -4.59 9.04 11.88
C ALA A 133 -6.02 9.63 11.88
N ARG A 134 -7.04 8.85 11.54
CA ARG A 134 -8.41 9.31 11.25
C ARG A 134 -9.48 8.35 11.78
N GLY A 135 -9.33 7.88 13.01
CA GLY A 135 -10.23 6.89 13.62
C GLY A 135 -11.71 7.28 13.59
N GLU A 136 -12.05 8.56 13.84
CA GLU A 136 -13.43 9.04 13.79
C GLU A 136 -14.03 8.92 12.39
N GLN A 137 -13.27 9.26 11.34
CA GLN A 137 -13.70 9.12 9.96
C GLN A 137 -13.84 7.65 9.56
N VAL A 138 -12.96 6.78 10.05
CA VAL A 138 -13.06 5.33 9.85
C VAL A 138 -14.36 4.79 10.45
N LEU A 139 -14.71 5.21 11.66
CA LEU A 139 -15.95 4.81 12.31
C LEU A 139 -17.19 5.32 11.56
N ALA A 140 -17.18 6.59 11.13
CA ALA A 140 -18.30 7.17 10.37
C ALA A 140 -18.52 6.42 9.03
N VAL A 141 -17.44 6.09 8.32
CA VAL A 141 -17.51 5.28 7.09
C VAL A 141 -18.01 3.86 7.40
N TYR A 142 -17.51 3.25 8.46
CA TYR A 142 -17.95 1.92 8.88
C TYR A 142 -19.45 1.87 9.21
N GLU A 143 -19.97 2.87 9.92
CA GLU A 143 -21.39 2.99 10.22
C GLU A 143 -22.24 3.17 8.96
N THR A 144 -21.74 3.95 7.99
CA THR A 144 -22.39 4.11 6.69
C THR A 144 -22.44 2.78 5.93
N LEU A 145 -21.34 2.07 5.84
CA LEU A 145 -21.29 0.74 5.22
C LEU A 145 -22.26 -0.24 5.89
N ARG A 146 -22.32 -0.24 7.21
CA ARG A 146 -23.28 -1.08 7.95
C ARG A 146 -24.73 -0.73 7.67
N LYS A 147 -25.03 0.54 7.52
CA LYS A 147 -26.39 1.02 7.22
C LYS A 147 -26.85 0.59 5.84
N ASP A 148 -25.97 0.71 4.84
CA ASP A 148 -26.34 0.49 3.44
C ASP A 148 -26.16 -0.98 3.01
N LEU A 149 -25.15 -1.67 3.51
CA LEU A 149 -24.82 -3.05 3.15
C LEU A 149 -25.25 -4.10 4.20
N GLY A 150 -25.68 -3.66 5.38
CA GLY A 150 -26.11 -4.55 6.46
C GLY A 150 -24.94 -5.10 7.29
N SER A 151 -24.73 -6.43 7.27
CA SER A 151 -23.71 -7.07 8.10
C SER A 151 -22.30 -6.89 7.49
N VAL A 152 -21.60 -5.87 7.95
CA VAL A 152 -20.19 -5.59 7.60
C VAL A 152 -19.33 -5.75 8.82
N GLY A 153 -18.25 -6.53 8.72
CA GLY A 153 -17.21 -6.64 9.74
C GLY A 153 -16.20 -5.48 9.67
N LEU A 154 -15.34 -5.40 10.66
CA LEU A 154 -14.22 -4.44 10.72
C LEU A 154 -12.91 -5.19 10.97
N LEU A 155 -11.90 -4.92 10.15
CA LEU A 155 -10.57 -5.52 10.26
C LEU A 155 -9.51 -4.41 10.31
N LEU A 156 -8.94 -4.21 11.49
CA LEU A 156 -7.87 -3.25 11.73
C LEU A 156 -6.55 -4.01 11.85
N GLN A 157 -5.79 -4.01 10.77
CA GLN A 157 -4.45 -4.58 10.67
C GLN A 157 -3.68 -3.85 9.56
N CYS A 158 -2.36 -4.05 9.52
CA CYS A 158 -1.54 -3.63 8.37
C CYS A 158 -1.49 -4.74 7.32
N CYS A 159 -1.55 -4.37 6.05
CA CYS A 159 -1.44 -5.31 4.92
C CYS A 159 -0.02 -5.85 4.68
N GLY A 160 0.98 -5.39 5.44
CA GLY A 160 2.37 -5.81 5.29
C GLY A 160 3.18 -5.03 4.25
N VAL A 161 2.57 -4.14 3.48
CA VAL A 161 3.27 -3.40 2.42
C VAL A 161 4.53 -2.63 2.89
N PRO A 162 4.65 -2.10 4.12
CA PRO A 162 5.89 -1.50 4.60
C PRO A 162 7.07 -2.48 4.61
N ALA A 163 6.84 -3.74 4.99
CA ALA A 163 7.86 -4.78 4.93
C ALA A 163 8.26 -5.11 3.49
N GLN A 164 7.29 -5.21 2.59
CA GLN A 164 7.55 -5.39 1.15
C GLN A 164 8.42 -4.25 0.61
N TRP A 165 8.05 -3.00 0.88
CA TRP A 165 8.81 -1.84 0.41
C TRP A 165 10.20 -1.72 1.03
N ALA A 166 10.39 -2.23 2.24
CA ALA A 166 11.69 -2.30 2.90
C ALA A 166 12.60 -3.40 2.34
N GLY A 167 12.06 -4.35 1.56
CA GLY A 167 12.79 -5.54 1.10
C GLY A 167 12.84 -6.66 2.13
N GLU A 168 12.02 -6.59 3.16
CA GLU A 168 11.90 -7.58 4.24
C GLU A 168 10.95 -8.71 3.81
N GLU A 169 11.38 -9.53 2.84
CA GLU A 169 10.56 -10.58 2.21
C GLU A 169 9.95 -11.54 3.23
N LYS A 170 10.72 -11.96 4.22
CA LYS A 170 10.27 -12.90 5.25
C LYS A 170 9.19 -12.28 6.14
N LEU A 171 9.42 -11.05 6.61
CA LEU A 171 8.47 -10.33 7.44
C LEU A 171 7.17 -10.02 6.68
N PHE A 172 7.27 -9.71 5.39
CA PHE A 172 6.10 -9.53 4.53
C PHE A 172 5.29 -10.81 4.41
N ALA A 173 5.93 -11.94 4.11
CA ALA A 173 5.26 -13.25 4.00
C ALA A 173 4.57 -13.66 5.31
N GLU A 174 5.24 -13.49 6.46
CA GLU A 174 4.68 -13.77 7.79
C GLU A 174 3.46 -12.88 8.08
N THR A 175 3.53 -11.59 7.71
CA THR A 175 2.42 -10.64 7.91
C THR A 175 1.22 -11.00 7.04
N VAL A 176 1.44 -11.34 5.78
CA VAL A 176 0.39 -11.76 4.84
C VAL A 176 -0.29 -13.04 5.31
N GLU A 177 0.47 -14.01 5.79
CA GLU A 177 -0.09 -15.27 6.30
C GLU A 177 -0.93 -15.07 7.56
N ALA A 178 -0.48 -14.21 8.48
CA ALA A 178 -1.25 -13.85 9.66
C ALA A 178 -2.57 -13.14 9.29
N LEU A 179 -2.52 -12.22 8.33
CA LEU A 179 -3.70 -11.53 7.82
C LEU A 179 -4.68 -12.50 7.12
N LYS A 180 -4.16 -13.44 6.34
CA LYS A 180 -4.94 -14.49 5.71
C LYS A 180 -5.66 -15.36 6.75
N SER A 181 -4.95 -15.79 7.79
CA SER A 181 -5.54 -16.56 8.89
C SER A 181 -6.69 -15.81 9.56
N THR A 182 -6.52 -14.51 9.80
CA THR A 182 -7.58 -13.65 10.36
C THR A 182 -8.77 -13.55 9.40
N TRP A 183 -8.54 -13.33 8.12
CA TRP A 183 -9.59 -13.28 7.10
C TRP A 183 -10.36 -14.60 6.99
N GLU A 184 -9.68 -15.73 7.07
CA GLU A 184 -10.31 -17.07 7.09
C GLU A 184 -11.19 -17.26 8.33
N SER A 185 -10.74 -16.81 9.50
CA SER A 185 -11.50 -16.87 10.74
C SER A 185 -12.81 -16.06 10.67
N LEU A 186 -12.81 -14.97 9.93
CA LEU A 186 -14.00 -14.14 9.67
C LEU A 186 -14.99 -14.74 8.65
N GLY A 187 -14.66 -15.92 8.08
CA GLY A 187 -15.51 -16.65 7.12
C GLY A 187 -15.21 -16.33 5.67
N ARG A 188 -14.02 -15.83 5.36
CA ARG A 188 -13.55 -15.46 4.02
C ARG A 188 -14.39 -14.37 3.36
N PRO A 189 -14.62 -13.24 4.04
CA PRO A 189 -15.47 -12.17 3.54
C PRO A 189 -14.85 -11.46 2.33
N ARG A 190 -15.71 -10.80 1.52
CA ARG A 190 -15.26 -9.77 0.57
C ARG A 190 -14.62 -8.63 1.35
N VAL A 191 -13.44 -8.19 0.93
CA VAL A 191 -12.68 -7.11 1.61
C VAL A 191 -12.93 -5.78 0.92
N ILE A 192 -13.48 -4.81 1.66
CA ILE A 192 -13.66 -3.43 1.23
C ILE A 192 -12.47 -2.63 1.76
N ALA A 193 -11.51 -2.32 0.89
CA ALA A 193 -10.28 -1.66 1.29
C ALA A 193 -10.28 -0.16 0.95
N ALA A 194 -9.96 0.70 1.94
CA ALA A 194 -9.92 2.14 1.74
C ALA A 194 -8.58 2.63 1.18
N CYS A 195 -7.49 1.94 1.49
CA CYS A 195 -6.14 2.31 1.04
C CYS A 195 -5.80 1.66 -0.29
N ALA A 196 -5.37 2.46 -1.27
CA ALA A 196 -4.98 1.98 -2.61
C ALA A 196 -3.80 0.99 -2.55
N SER A 197 -2.81 1.24 -1.68
CA SER A 197 -1.69 0.31 -1.47
C SER A 197 -2.18 -1.02 -0.89
N CYS A 198 -3.11 -0.99 0.07
CA CYS A 198 -3.71 -2.22 0.60
C CYS A 198 -4.49 -2.99 -0.48
N CYS A 199 -5.29 -2.29 -1.32
CA CYS A 199 -5.99 -2.92 -2.45
C CYS A 199 -5.02 -3.66 -3.36
N LYS A 200 -3.93 -3.00 -3.76
CA LYS A 200 -2.90 -3.59 -4.62
C LYS A 200 -2.25 -4.80 -3.93
N THR A 201 -1.72 -4.59 -2.73
CA THR A 201 -1.00 -5.64 -1.98
C THR A 201 -1.85 -6.87 -1.74
N LEU A 202 -3.11 -6.70 -1.31
CA LEU A 202 -4.00 -7.83 -1.06
C LEU A 202 -4.36 -8.59 -2.34
N ARG A 203 -4.60 -7.89 -3.45
CA ARG A 203 -4.88 -8.53 -4.75
C ARG A 203 -3.69 -9.33 -5.29
N GLU A 204 -2.46 -8.84 -5.05
CA GLU A 204 -1.24 -9.50 -5.51
C GLU A 204 -0.81 -10.65 -4.60
N ALA A 205 -0.87 -10.45 -3.28
CA ALA A 205 -0.38 -11.42 -2.31
C ALA A 205 -1.40 -12.52 -1.95
N LEU A 206 -2.71 -12.21 -2.06
CA LEU A 206 -3.82 -13.10 -1.71
C LEU A 206 -4.86 -13.13 -2.85
N PRO A 207 -4.54 -13.75 -3.99
CA PRO A 207 -5.42 -13.73 -5.17
C PRO A 207 -6.77 -14.42 -4.94
N GLU A 208 -6.91 -15.24 -3.91
CA GLU A 208 -8.16 -15.86 -3.49
C GLU A 208 -9.10 -14.90 -2.75
N VAL A 209 -8.61 -13.74 -2.29
CA VAL A 209 -9.40 -12.74 -1.57
C VAL A 209 -10.10 -11.81 -2.56
N SER A 210 -11.42 -11.72 -2.48
CA SER A 210 -12.19 -10.73 -3.23
C SER A 210 -11.99 -9.34 -2.63
N VAL A 211 -11.15 -8.51 -3.25
CA VAL A 211 -10.83 -7.15 -2.78
C VAL A 211 -11.44 -6.11 -3.69
N VAL A 212 -12.23 -5.21 -3.12
CA VAL A 212 -12.85 -4.06 -3.78
C VAL A 212 -12.39 -2.76 -3.14
N SER A 213 -12.30 -1.70 -3.92
CA SER A 213 -12.01 -0.38 -3.39
C SER A 213 -13.23 0.18 -2.63
N LEU A 214 -12.98 0.83 -1.50
CA LEU A 214 -14.02 1.57 -0.78
C LEU A 214 -14.74 2.56 -1.72
N TRP A 215 -14.00 3.24 -2.60
CA TRP A 215 -14.55 4.24 -3.51
C TRP A 215 -15.53 3.63 -4.51
N GLU A 216 -15.26 2.42 -5.01
CA GLU A 216 -16.17 1.68 -5.87
C GLU A 216 -17.47 1.31 -5.12
N VAL A 217 -17.34 0.85 -3.87
CA VAL A 217 -18.50 0.50 -3.03
C VAL A 217 -19.35 1.73 -2.68
N LEU A 218 -18.72 2.85 -2.33
CA LEU A 218 -19.43 4.08 -2.01
C LEU A 218 -20.20 4.64 -3.21
N ASP A 219 -19.64 4.51 -4.40
CA ASP A 219 -20.28 4.98 -5.64
C ASP A 219 -21.44 4.09 -6.09
N THR A 220 -21.29 2.76 -5.96
CA THR A 220 -22.22 1.81 -6.57
C THR A 220 -23.20 1.15 -5.60
N GLU A 221 -22.81 1.00 -4.34
CA GLU A 221 -23.54 0.19 -3.35
C GLU A 221 -24.05 1.00 -2.15
N CYS A 222 -23.68 2.29 -1.99
CA CYS A 222 -24.05 3.12 -0.85
C CYS A 222 -24.95 4.30 -1.26
N PRO A 223 -26.25 4.09 -1.49
CA PRO A 223 -27.17 5.13 -1.94
C PRO A 223 -27.39 6.26 -0.91
N SER A 224 -27.08 6.03 0.36
CA SER A 224 -27.17 7.05 1.40
C SER A 224 -26.13 8.17 1.25
N LEU A 225 -25.05 7.90 0.51
CA LEU A 225 -24.01 8.86 0.15
C LEU A 225 -24.25 9.38 -1.29
N SER A 226 -25.40 10.01 -1.55
CA SER A 226 -25.54 10.75 -2.79
C SER A 226 -24.55 11.91 -2.75
N PHE A 227 -23.44 11.82 -3.48
CA PHE A 227 -22.61 12.98 -3.80
C PHE A 227 -23.50 13.94 -4.57
N ARG A 228 -24.02 14.99 -3.93
CA ARG A 228 -24.62 16.09 -4.65
C ARG A 228 -23.51 16.68 -5.49
N GLU A 229 -23.64 16.61 -6.81
CA GLU A 229 -22.90 17.47 -7.71
C GLU A 229 -23.30 18.91 -7.37
N GLU A 230 -22.56 19.56 -6.47
CA GLU A 230 -22.62 21.00 -6.41
C GLU A 230 -22.02 21.51 -7.73
N PRO A 231 -22.81 22.25 -8.53
CA PRO A 231 -22.29 22.79 -9.77
C PRO A 231 -21.08 23.65 -9.42
N VAL A 232 -19.91 23.27 -9.93
CA VAL A 232 -18.70 24.07 -9.84
C VAL A 232 -19.05 25.41 -10.45
N ALA A 233 -19.19 26.46 -9.59
CA ALA A 233 -19.44 27.80 -10.05
C ALA A 233 -18.29 28.16 -11.01
N ALA A 234 -18.66 28.39 -12.27
CA ALA A 234 -17.69 28.76 -13.30
C ALA A 234 -16.92 29.98 -12.82
N ALA A 235 -15.63 29.79 -12.52
CA ALA A 235 -14.75 30.89 -12.17
C ALA A 235 -14.72 31.85 -13.37
N SER A 236 -15.28 33.06 -13.21
CA SER A 236 -15.20 34.09 -14.22
C SER A 236 -13.72 34.39 -14.51
N PRO A 237 -13.29 34.38 -15.77
CA PRO A 237 -11.95 34.75 -16.13
C PRO A 237 -11.74 36.23 -15.77
N ARG A 238 -10.71 36.53 -14.98
CA ARG A 238 -10.17 37.89 -14.80
C ARG A 238 -9.10 38.15 -15.83
#